data_198a1a517257ff5d962c8257407b4047
#
_entry.id   198a1a517257ff5d962c8257407b4047
#
_cell.length_a   1.000
_cell.length_b   1.000
_cell.length_c   1.000
_cell.angle_alpha   90.00
_cell.angle_beta   90.00
_cell.angle_gamma   90.00
#
_symmetry.space_group_name_H-M   'P 1'
#
loop_
_entity.id
_entity.type
_entity.pdbx_description
1 polymer ?
#
loop_
_entity_poly.entity_id
_entity_poly.type
_entity_poly.pdbx_seq_one_letter_code
_entity_poly.pdbx_strand_id
1 'polypeptide(L)'
;LVEAGPRLLPALPENLSAAVLDELQEMGANVKLNTMITEAQPNTLITKDGEEIKADLIVWAAGVRTSTVTQQFDGLELNRINQLVVKDTLQTTVDDSIFAIGDCAALMQPNGKLVPPRAQAAHQMAKACAKNIFALFEQKPLKAFKYNDKGTLVSLSSFTALGSISNKFGKNPLTVQGKFAQFAYVSL
;
A
#
# COMPACT_ATOMS: atom_id res chain seq x y z
N LEU A 1 5.76 -9.93 16.90
CA LEU A 1 5.00 -9.21 15.87
C LEU A 1 3.51 -9.35 16.19
N VAL A 2 2.77 -8.23 16.08
CA VAL A 2 1.33 -8.22 16.37
C VAL A 2 0.57 -7.77 15.12
N GLU A 3 -0.46 -8.53 14.75
CA GLU A 3 -1.32 -8.25 13.58
C GLU A 3 -2.80 -8.34 13.99
N ALA A 4 -3.56 -7.32 13.66
CA ALA A 4 -4.98 -7.25 13.99
C ALA A 4 -5.84 -8.23 13.15
N GLY A 5 -5.39 -8.55 11.97
CA GLY A 5 -6.06 -9.46 11.04
C GLY A 5 -5.78 -10.95 11.31
N PRO A 6 -6.53 -11.83 10.65
CA PRO A 6 -6.39 -13.29 10.81
C PRO A 6 -5.14 -13.85 10.12
N ARG A 7 -4.44 -13.06 9.32
CA ARG A 7 -3.23 -13.48 8.61
C ARG A 7 -2.31 -12.31 8.29
N LEU A 8 -1.02 -12.59 8.16
CA LEU A 8 -0.04 -11.62 7.72
C LEU A 8 -0.23 -11.27 6.24
N LEU A 9 0.11 -10.03 5.87
CA LEU A 9 0.12 -9.55 4.49
C LEU A 9 -1.18 -9.89 3.71
N PRO A 10 -2.35 -9.43 4.15
CA PRO A 10 -3.65 -9.83 3.59
C PRO A 10 -3.81 -9.50 2.10
N ALA A 11 -2.97 -8.63 1.55
CA ALA A 11 -2.92 -8.33 0.12
C ALA A 11 -2.26 -9.41 -0.74
N LEU A 12 -1.55 -10.36 -0.12
CA LEU A 12 -0.95 -11.50 -0.81
C LEU A 12 -1.91 -12.71 -0.82
N PRO A 13 -1.69 -13.67 -1.74
CA PRO A 13 -2.36 -14.98 -1.70
C PRO A 13 -2.15 -15.70 -0.35
N GLU A 14 -3.11 -16.52 0.07
CA GLU A 14 -3.08 -17.19 1.39
C GLU A 14 -1.86 -18.08 1.59
N ASN A 15 -1.48 -18.83 0.57
CA ASN A 15 -0.29 -19.67 0.62
C ASN A 15 1.00 -18.88 0.87
N LEU A 16 1.08 -17.64 0.34
CA LEU A 16 2.22 -16.76 0.63
C LEU A 16 2.15 -16.16 2.05
N SER A 17 0.95 -15.81 2.51
CA SER A 17 0.75 -15.38 3.90
C SER A 17 1.18 -16.46 4.90
N ALA A 18 0.83 -17.73 4.64
CA ALA A 18 1.25 -18.87 5.45
C ALA A 18 2.78 -19.04 5.44
N ALA A 19 3.38 -19.05 4.26
CA ALA A 19 4.85 -19.16 4.14
C ALA A 19 5.60 -18.02 4.85
N VAL A 20 5.04 -16.79 4.86
CA VAL A 20 5.62 -15.67 5.63
C VAL A 20 5.52 -15.92 7.12
N LEU A 21 4.41 -16.46 7.60
CA LEU A 21 4.24 -16.78 9.02
C LEU A 21 5.26 -17.86 9.46
N ASP A 22 5.37 -18.93 8.69
CA ASP A 22 6.30 -20.03 8.97
C ASP A 22 7.75 -19.52 9.02
N GLU A 23 8.17 -18.74 8.02
CA GLU A 23 9.52 -18.16 7.96
C GLU A 23 9.83 -17.27 9.16
N LEU A 24 8.87 -16.39 9.55
CA LEU A 24 9.06 -15.52 10.71
C LEU A 24 9.16 -16.31 12.02
N GLN A 25 8.39 -17.40 12.16
CA GLN A 25 8.46 -18.29 13.32
C GLN A 25 9.79 -19.07 13.36
N GLU A 26 10.27 -19.56 12.22
CA GLU A 26 11.60 -20.20 12.11
C GLU A 26 12.73 -19.22 12.47
N MET A 27 12.56 -17.92 12.15
CA MET A 27 13.50 -16.88 12.57
C MET A 27 13.38 -16.53 14.07
N GLY A 28 12.49 -17.19 14.83
CA GLY A 28 12.28 -16.96 16.26
C GLY A 28 11.31 -15.84 16.59
N ALA A 29 10.60 -15.30 15.63
CA ALA A 29 9.60 -14.26 15.90
C ALA A 29 8.33 -14.86 16.54
N ASN A 30 7.90 -14.29 17.66
CA ASN A 30 6.57 -14.57 18.20
C ASN A 30 5.54 -13.75 17.45
N VAL A 31 4.61 -14.40 16.75
CA VAL A 31 3.56 -13.75 15.95
C VAL A 31 2.20 -13.94 16.59
N LYS A 32 1.54 -12.83 16.94
CA LYS A 32 0.17 -12.78 17.46
C LYS A 32 -0.75 -12.26 16.35
N LEU A 33 -1.59 -13.13 15.81
CA LEU A 33 -2.66 -12.79 14.86
C LEU A 33 -3.97 -12.48 15.61
N ASN A 34 -4.95 -11.89 14.92
CA ASN A 34 -6.24 -11.49 15.49
C ASN A 34 -6.11 -10.62 16.76
N THR A 35 -5.00 -9.91 16.89
CA THR A 35 -4.67 -9.12 18.09
C THR A 35 -4.66 -7.65 17.75
N MET A 36 -5.73 -6.95 18.08
CA MET A 36 -5.87 -5.52 17.84
C MET A 36 -5.26 -4.71 19.00
N ILE A 37 -4.33 -3.83 18.68
CA ILE A 37 -3.79 -2.86 19.66
C ILE A 37 -4.72 -1.65 19.71
N THR A 38 -5.13 -1.27 20.91
CA THR A 38 -6.00 -0.10 21.16
C THR A 38 -5.25 1.06 21.77
N GLU A 39 -4.14 0.78 22.48
CA GLU A 39 -3.32 1.80 23.11
C GLU A 39 -1.83 1.43 23.09
N ALA A 40 -0.98 2.43 22.90
CA ALA A 40 0.45 2.31 23.02
C ALA A 40 0.97 3.24 24.13
N GLN A 41 1.59 2.66 25.14
CA GLN A 41 2.23 3.34 26.24
C GLN A 41 3.75 3.13 26.18
N PRO A 42 4.56 3.87 26.93
CA PRO A 42 5.99 3.56 27.03
C PRO A 42 6.24 2.10 27.42
N ASN A 43 6.96 1.38 26.57
CA ASN A 43 7.33 -0.04 26.74
C ASN A 43 6.15 -1.02 26.85
N THR A 44 4.91 -0.62 26.55
CA THR A 44 3.73 -1.49 26.69
C THR A 44 2.72 -1.20 25.59
N LEU A 45 2.20 -2.26 24.97
CA LEU A 45 1.03 -2.21 24.09
C LEU A 45 -0.15 -2.83 24.81
N ILE A 46 -1.34 -2.20 24.69
CA ILE A 46 -2.59 -2.72 25.25
C ILE A 46 -3.47 -3.22 24.12
N THR A 47 -3.89 -4.48 24.21
CA THR A 47 -4.78 -5.09 23.23
C THR A 47 -6.24 -4.73 23.53
N LYS A 48 -7.11 -4.95 22.55
CA LYS A 48 -8.56 -4.76 22.71
C LYS A 48 -9.14 -5.60 23.85
N ASP A 49 -8.55 -6.77 24.12
CA ASP A 49 -9.00 -7.70 25.16
C ASP A 49 -8.35 -7.42 26.54
N GLY A 50 -7.55 -6.34 26.62
CA GLY A 50 -6.92 -5.91 27.86
C GLY A 50 -5.60 -6.61 28.19
N GLU A 51 -5.04 -7.41 27.27
CA GLU A 51 -3.70 -8.00 27.43
C GLU A 51 -2.62 -6.90 27.32
N GLU A 52 -1.65 -6.90 28.24
CA GLU A 52 -0.47 -6.05 28.18
C GLU A 52 0.68 -6.80 27.51
N ILE A 53 1.24 -6.23 26.44
CA ILE A 53 2.42 -6.74 25.76
C ILE A 53 3.57 -5.77 26.05
N LYS A 54 4.54 -6.23 26.85
CA LYS A 54 5.73 -5.44 27.20
C LYS A 54 6.83 -5.62 26.18
N ALA A 55 7.53 -4.53 25.85
CA ALA A 55 8.66 -4.52 24.94
C ALA A 55 9.60 -3.35 25.25
N ASP A 56 10.91 -3.59 25.12
CA ASP A 56 11.93 -2.54 25.26
C ASP A 56 11.93 -1.55 24.09
N LEU A 57 11.50 -2.00 22.91
CA LEU A 57 11.33 -1.19 21.72
C LEU A 57 10.00 -1.53 21.04
N ILE A 58 9.21 -0.51 20.76
CA ILE A 58 7.96 -0.62 20.02
C ILE A 58 8.14 0.05 18.65
N VAL A 59 7.93 -0.74 17.58
CA VAL A 59 7.91 -0.22 16.20
C VAL A 59 6.48 -0.25 15.69
N TRP A 60 5.91 0.94 15.48
CA TRP A 60 4.55 1.07 14.94
C TRP A 60 4.59 1.16 13.42
N ALA A 61 4.16 0.10 12.75
CA ALA A 61 4.13 -0.02 11.29
C ALA A 61 2.74 -0.41 10.75
N ALA A 62 1.67 -0.02 11.47
CA ALA A 62 0.28 -0.47 11.23
C ALA A 62 -0.44 0.29 10.10
N GLY A 63 0.26 0.72 9.07
CA GLY A 63 -0.33 1.34 7.88
C GLY A 63 0.07 2.79 7.68
N VAL A 64 -0.45 3.38 6.60
CA VAL A 64 -0.13 4.74 6.15
C VAL A 64 -1.40 5.58 6.17
N ARG A 65 -1.30 6.79 6.65
CA ARG A 65 -2.33 7.81 6.56
C ARG A 65 -1.74 9.06 5.93
N THR A 66 -2.47 9.71 5.05
CA THR A 66 -2.03 10.98 4.47
C THR A 66 -1.95 12.07 5.56
N SER A 67 -1.01 12.98 5.40
CA SER A 67 -0.80 14.10 6.31
C SER A 67 -2.09 14.88 6.55
N THR A 68 -2.26 15.38 7.77
CA THR A 68 -3.38 16.28 8.11
C THR A 68 -3.31 17.62 7.38
N VAL A 69 -2.17 17.94 6.75
CA VAL A 69 -2.04 19.16 5.93
C VAL A 69 -3.04 19.20 4.77
N THR A 70 -3.46 18.06 4.24
CA THR A 70 -4.50 18.00 3.20
C THR A 70 -5.86 18.48 3.67
N GLN A 71 -6.14 18.43 4.98
CA GLN A 71 -7.37 18.98 5.58
C GLN A 71 -7.40 20.50 5.59
N GLN A 72 -6.24 21.16 5.37
CA GLN A 72 -6.12 22.63 5.30
C GLN A 72 -6.36 23.16 3.88
N PHE A 73 -6.50 22.27 2.89
CA PHE A 73 -6.85 22.68 1.52
C PHE A 73 -8.35 22.91 1.45
N ASP A 74 -8.74 24.18 1.51
CA ASP A 74 -10.13 24.58 1.56
C ASP A 74 -10.92 24.08 0.34
N GLY A 75 -12.07 23.48 0.62
CA GLY A 75 -13.04 23.03 -0.39
C GLY A 75 -12.66 21.76 -1.16
N LEU A 76 -11.48 21.15 -0.96
CA LEU A 76 -11.13 19.92 -1.62
C LEU A 76 -11.70 18.68 -0.92
N GLU A 77 -12.18 17.73 -1.71
CA GLU A 77 -12.77 16.49 -1.19
C GLU A 77 -11.71 15.53 -0.67
N LEU A 78 -11.90 15.00 0.54
CA LEU A 78 -11.03 14.05 1.21
C LEU A 78 -11.77 12.75 1.53
N ASN A 79 -11.04 11.65 1.47
CA ASN A 79 -11.51 10.38 2.02
C ASN A 79 -11.19 10.24 3.53
N ARG A 80 -11.55 9.08 4.13
CA ARG A 80 -11.39 8.83 5.58
C ARG A 80 -9.95 8.84 6.09
N ILE A 81 -8.95 8.68 5.20
CA ILE A 81 -7.53 8.68 5.53
C ILE A 81 -6.82 9.93 5.00
N ASN A 82 -7.57 11.00 4.77
CA ASN A 82 -7.12 12.32 4.31
C ASN A 82 -6.49 12.33 2.91
N GLN A 83 -6.80 11.37 2.04
CA GLN A 83 -6.39 11.44 0.65
C GLN A 83 -7.36 12.34 -0.12
N LEU A 84 -6.82 13.18 -1.02
CA LEU A 84 -7.58 14.00 -1.97
C LEU A 84 -8.28 13.09 -2.99
N VAL A 85 -9.59 13.20 -3.09
CA VAL A 85 -10.37 12.46 -4.09
C VAL A 85 -10.11 13.04 -5.47
N VAL A 86 -9.75 12.18 -6.42
CA VAL A 86 -9.42 12.60 -7.79
C VAL A 86 -10.24 11.86 -8.83
N LYS A 87 -10.46 12.53 -9.96
CA LYS A 87 -11.00 11.97 -11.19
C LYS A 87 -10.00 11.00 -11.82
N ASP A 88 -10.42 10.24 -12.81
CA ASP A 88 -9.54 9.36 -13.57
C ASP A 88 -8.45 10.11 -14.36
N THR A 89 -8.64 11.42 -14.62
CA THR A 89 -7.61 12.31 -15.17
C THR A 89 -6.56 12.76 -14.15
N LEU A 90 -6.69 12.38 -12.88
CA LEU A 90 -5.88 12.79 -11.72
C LEU A 90 -6.09 14.24 -11.28
N GLN A 91 -7.08 14.93 -11.83
CA GLN A 91 -7.56 16.22 -11.32
C GLN A 91 -8.40 15.98 -10.06
N THR A 92 -8.43 16.95 -9.14
CA THR A 92 -9.37 16.87 -8.00
C THR A 92 -10.81 16.90 -8.48
N THR A 93 -11.74 16.40 -7.65
CA THR A 93 -13.17 16.38 -8.01
C THR A 93 -13.78 17.78 -8.02
N VAL A 94 -13.18 18.73 -7.31
CA VAL A 94 -13.71 20.09 -7.09
C VAL A 94 -13.09 21.10 -8.02
N ASP A 95 -11.78 21.00 -8.30
CA ASP A 95 -11.04 21.97 -9.12
C ASP A 95 -10.19 21.27 -10.18
N ASP A 96 -10.48 21.56 -11.45
CA ASP A 96 -9.80 20.98 -12.61
C ASP A 96 -8.38 21.51 -12.83
N SER A 97 -7.98 22.57 -12.16
CA SER A 97 -6.62 23.10 -12.20
C SER A 97 -5.68 22.41 -11.20
N ILE A 98 -6.24 21.65 -10.24
CA ILE A 98 -5.48 20.98 -9.19
C ILE A 98 -5.39 19.48 -9.47
N PHE A 99 -4.16 18.95 -9.48
CA PHE A 99 -3.87 17.53 -9.61
C PHE A 99 -3.34 16.97 -8.30
N ALA A 100 -3.73 15.72 -7.97
CA ALA A 100 -3.13 14.99 -6.87
C ALA A 100 -2.71 13.59 -7.34
N ILE A 101 -1.52 13.14 -6.89
CA ILE A 101 -0.90 11.89 -7.30
C ILE A 101 -0.20 11.21 -6.12
N GLY A 102 0.07 9.92 -6.25
CA GLY A 102 0.77 9.15 -5.22
C GLY A 102 -0.10 8.88 -3.99
N ASP A 103 0.54 8.76 -2.84
CA ASP A 103 -0.10 8.31 -1.60
C ASP A 103 -1.15 9.29 -1.06
N CYS A 104 -1.08 10.56 -1.46
CA CYS A 104 -2.07 11.56 -1.07
C CYS A 104 -3.32 11.60 -1.98
N ALA A 105 -3.37 10.81 -3.06
CA ALA A 105 -4.48 10.79 -3.99
C ALA A 105 -5.36 9.54 -3.81
N ALA A 106 -6.67 9.73 -3.77
CA ALA A 106 -7.68 8.67 -3.75
C ALA A 106 -8.32 8.55 -5.13
N LEU A 107 -7.82 7.62 -5.94
CA LEU A 107 -8.41 7.30 -7.23
C LEU A 107 -9.18 5.99 -7.18
N MET A 108 -10.48 6.05 -7.46
CA MET A 108 -11.31 4.86 -7.63
C MET A 108 -11.13 4.28 -9.03
N GLN A 109 -10.79 3.01 -9.10
CA GLN A 109 -10.68 2.28 -10.36
C GLN A 109 -12.06 1.75 -10.82
N PRO A 110 -12.23 1.41 -12.12
CA PRO A 110 -13.49 0.87 -12.62
C PRO A 110 -13.94 -0.44 -11.93
N ASN A 111 -13.03 -1.18 -11.31
CA ASN A 111 -13.33 -2.40 -10.55
C ASN A 111 -13.82 -2.13 -9.11
N GLY A 112 -14.07 -0.88 -8.73
CA GLY A 112 -14.52 -0.47 -7.40
C GLY A 112 -13.43 -0.48 -6.32
N LYS A 113 -12.15 -0.65 -6.68
CA LYS A 113 -11.03 -0.62 -5.74
C LYS A 113 -10.24 0.67 -5.90
N LEU A 114 -9.79 1.22 -4.79
CA LEU A 114 -8.85 2.35 -4.81
C LEU A 114 -7.48 1.90 -5.37
N VAL A 115 -6.81 2.81 -6.06
CA VAL A 115 -5.39 2.63 -6.38
C VAL A 115 -4.61 2.57 -5.06
N PRO A 116 -3.81 1.51 -4.82
CA PRO A 116 -3.11 1.38 -3.54
C PRO A 116 -1.98 2.42 -3.40
N PRO A 117 -1.73 2.95 -2.18
CA PRO A 117 -0.63 3.86 -1.90
C PRO A 117 0.70 3.09 -1.94
N ARG A 118 1.33 3.06 -3.11
CA ARG A 118 2.57 2.34 -3.39
C ARG A 118 3.45 3.13 -4.35
N ALA A 119 4.76 2.99 -4.23
CA ALA A 119 5.73 3.63 -5.12
C ALA A 119 5.46 3.38 -6.60
N GLN A 120 5.13 2.14 -6.99
CA GLN A 120 4.79 1.84 -8.38
C GLN A 120 3.53 2.57 -8.89
N ALA A 121 2.54 2.78 -8.03
CA ALA A 121 1.34 3.54 -8.38
C ALA A 121 1.68 5.03 -8.54
N ALA A 122 2.41 5.60 -7.57
CA ALA A 122 2.86 6.99 -7.61
C ALA A 122 3.67 7.29 -8.87
N HIS A 123 4.60 6.40 -9.26
CA HIS A 123 5.40 6.54 -10.48
C HIS A 123 4.54 6.52 -11.77
N GLN A 124 3.54 5.64 -11.84
CA GLN A 124 2.62 5.59 -12.98
C GLN A 124 1.72 6.82 -13.02
N MET A 125 1.20 7.27 -11.87
CA MET A 125 0.41 8.49 -11.75
C MET A 125 1.21 9.72 -12.17
N ALA A 126 2.47 9.84 -11.75
CA ALA A 126 3.32 10.97 -12.11
C ALA A 126 3.50 11.09 -13.64
N LYS A 127 3.74 9.96 -14.32
CA LYS A 127 3.83 9.94 -15.80
C LYS A 127 2.52 10.33 -16.48
N ALA A 128 1.39 9.90 -15.96
CA ALA A 128 0.09 10.22 -16.54
C ALA A 128 -0.29 11.68 -16.25
N CYS A 129 -0.05 12.15 -15.04
CA CYS A 129 -0.29 13.53 -14.63
C CYS A 129 0.51 14.52 -15.49
N ALA A 130 1.81 14.29 -15.67
CA ALA A 130 2.64 15.14 -16.52
C ALA A 130 2.07 15.24 -17.95
N LYS A 131 1.65 14.11 -18.54
CA LYS A 131 1.03 14.11 -19.88
C LYS A 131 -0.28 14.88 -19.90
N ASN A 132 -1.09 14.78 -18.87
CA ASN A 132 -2.36 15.50 -18.76
C ASN A 132 -2.14 16.99 -18.57
N ILE A 133 -1.14 17.39 -17.78
CA ILE A 133 -0.77 18.80 -17.63
C ILE A 133 -0.34 19.40 -18.97
N PHE A 134 0.53 18.71 -19.73
CA PHE A 134 0.90 19.16 -21.08
C PHE A 134 -0.28 19.23 -22.04
N ALA A 135 -1.17 18.22 -22.01
CA ALA A 135 -2.39 18.22 -22.82
C ALA A 135 -3.30 19.43 -22.47
N LEU A 136 -3.38 19.79 -21.19
CA LEU A 136 -4.15 20.97 -20.75
C LEU A 136 -3.60 22.24 -21.34
N PHE A 137 -2.28 22.46 -21.30
CA PHE A 137 -1.63 23.62 -21.94
C PHE A 137 -1.83 23.68 -23.46
N GLU A 138 -1.87 22.50 -24.09
CA GLU A 138 -2.10 22.39 -25.55
C GLU A 138 -3.59 22.37 -25.92
N GLN A 139 -4.50 22.55 -24.95
CA GLN A 139 -5.96 22.47 -25.11
C GLN A 139 -6.43 21.14 -25.75
N LYS A 140 -5.72 20.05 -25.44
CA LYS A 140 -6.05 18.71 -25.88
C LYS A 140 -6.86 17.95 -24.84
N PRO A 141 -7.65 16.94 -25.23
CA PRO A 141 -8.36 16.10 -24.29
C PRO A 141 -7.41 15.38 -23.32
N LEU A 142 -7.74 15.37 -22.03
CA LEU A 142 -7.03 14.64 -21.01
C LEU A 142 -7.31 13.14 -21.14
N LYS A 143 -6.36 12.32 -20.71
CA LYS A 143 -6.45 10.86 -20.77
C LYS A 143 -6.71 10.28 -19.38
N ALA A 144 -7.66 9.35 -19.30
CA ALA A 144 -7.90 8.58 -18.09
C ALA A 144 -6.67 7.76 -17.71
N PHE A 145 -6.29 7.83 -16.45
CA PHE A 145 -5.24 7.00 -15.87
C PHE A 145 -5.79 5.61 -15.55
N LYS A 146 -5.03 4.60 -15.89
CA LYS A 146 -5.32 3.21 -15.55
C LYS A 146 -4.13 2.61 -14.85
N TYR A 147 -4.31 2.24 -13.57
CA TYR A 147 -3.26 1.57 -12.80
C TYR A 147 -3.00 0.15 -13.32
N ASN A 148 -1.74 -0.15 -13.55
CA ASN A 148 -1.29 -1.49 -13.92
C ASN A 148 -0.48 -2.06 -12.75
N ASP A 149 -1.06 -2.97 -11.98
CA ASP A 149 -0.38 -3.64 -10.89
C ASP A 149 0.64 -4.64 -11.45
N LYS A 150 1.91 -4.41 -11.16
CA LYS A 150 3.01 -5.29 -11.58
C LYS A 150 3.29 -6.41 -10.58
N GLY A 151 2.52 -6.47 -9.49
CA GLY A 151 2.71 -7.41 -8.41
C GLY A 151 3.31 -6.78 -7.16
N THR A 152 3.63 -7.63 -6.19
CA THR A 152 4.17 -7.25 -4.88
C THR A 152 5.29 -8.20 -4.51
N LEU A 153 6.43 -7.65 -4.11
CA LEU A 153 7.54 -8.41 -3.54
C LEU A 153 7.78 -7.92 -2.11
N VAL A 154 7.97 -8.86 -1.19
CA VAL A 154 8.25 -8.61 0.23
C VAL A 154 9.56 -9.30 0.57
N SER A 155 10.50 -8.55 1.13
CA SER A 155 11.74 -9.11 1.69
C SER A 155 11.54 -9.34 3.19
N LEU A 156 11.81 -10.56 3.66
CA LEU A 156 11.74 -10.93 5.08
C LEU A 156 13.11 -10.91 5.74
N SER A 157 14.17 -11.18 4.96
CA SER A 157 15.55 -11.18 5.44
C SER A 157 16.52 -10.88 4.30
N SER A 158 17.83 -10.86 4.61
CA SER A 158 18.89 -10.75 3.59
C SER A 158 18.91 -11.94 2.61
N PHE A 159 18.23 -13.03 2.92
CA PHE A 159 18.30 -14.30 2.18
C PHE A 159 16.95 -14.76 1.62
N THR A 160 15.84 -14.22 2.10
CA THR A 160 14.49 -14.68 1.72
C THR A 160 13.62 -13.53 1.30
N ALA A 161 13.12 -13.57 0.07
CA ALA A 161 12.06 -12.72 -0.43
C ALA A 161 10.92 -13.59 -0.97
N LEU A 162 9.71 -13.10 -0.81
CA LEU A 162 8.47 -13.74 -1.23
C LEU A 162 7.62 -12.73 -1.99
N GLY A 163 6.88 -13.18 -2.97
CA GLY A 163 5.98 -12.26 -3.62
C GLY A 163 5.19 -12.85 -4.77
N SER A 164 4.43 -11.98 -5.39
CA SER A 164 3.57 -12.29 -6.51
C SER A 164 3.88 -11.28 -7.62
N ILE A 165 4.21 -11.79 -8.81
CA ILE A 165 4.44 -10.98 -10.01
C ILE A 165 3.21 -11.10 -10.89
N SER A 166 2.67 -9.96 -11.33
CA SER A 166 1.54 -9.93 -12.25
C SER A 166 1.93 -10.55 -13.59
N ASN A 167 1.20 -11.59 -14.00
CA ASN A 167 1.41 -12.24 -15.28
C ASN A 167 0.54 -11.59 -16.36
N LYS A 168 1.16 -10.95 -17.37
CA LYS A 168 0.45 -10.35 -18.50
C LYS A 168 -0.30 -11.36 -19.39
N PHE A 169 0.08 -12.64 -19.32
CA PHE A 169 -0.44 -13.69 -20.17
C PHE A 169 -1.35 -14.71 -19.45
N GLY A 170 -1.51 -14.58 -18.13
CA GLY A 170 -2.33 -15.52 -17.33
C GLY A 170 -3.24 -14.81 -16.33
N LYS A 171 -4.33 -15.50 -15.96
CA LYS A 171 -5.30 -15.00 -14.98
C LYS A 171 -4.75 -15.03 -13.54
N ASN A 172 -3.72 -15.83 -13.27
CA ASN A 172 -3.16 -16.00 -11.94
C ASN A 172 -1.76 -15.37 -11.85
N PRO A 173 -1.46 -14.62 -10.78
CA PRO A 173 -0.13 -14.11 -10.55
C PRO A 173 0.87 -15.26 -10.29
N LEU A 174 2.09 -15.11 -10.80
CA LEU A 174 3.17 -16.06 -10.52
C LEU A 174 3.71 -15.80 -9.11
N THR A 175 3.68 -16.84 -8.29
CA THR A 175 4.31 -16.84 -6.97
C THR A 175 5.81 -17.05 -7.12
N VAL A 176 6.61 -16.19 -6.49
CA VAL A 176 8.08 -16.30 -6.47
C VAL A 176 8.58 -16.33 -5.04
N GLN A 177 9.54 -17.25 -4.76
CA GLN A 177 10.11 -17.45 -3.42
C GLN A 177 11.63 -17.65 -3.49
N GLY A 178 12.31 -17.38 -2.37
CA GLY A 178 13.73 -17.65 -2.18
C GLY A 178 14.66 -16.73 -2.98
N LYS A 179 15.83 -17.24 -3.35
CA LYS A 179 16.90 -16.45 -4.02
C LYS A 179 16.45 -15.79 -5.34
N PHE A 180 15.52 -16.40 -6.06
CA PHE A 180 14.99 -15.82 -7.30
C PHE A 180 14.14 -14.58 -7.03
N ALA A 181 13.29 -14.62 -6.01
CA ALA A 181 12.50 -13.46 -5.59
C ALA A 181 13.40 -12.34 -5.05
N GLN A 182 14.48 -12.69 -4.36
CA GLN A 182 15.48 -11.73 -3.90
C GLN A 182 16.19 -11.02 -5.06
N PHE A 183 16.62 -11.76 -6.08
CA PHE A 183 17.21 -11.15 -7.28
C PHE A 183 16.24 -10.20 -7.97
N ALA A 184 14.97 -10.60 -8.10
CA ALA A 184 13.93 -9.73 -8.66
C ALA A 184 13.67 -8.49 -7.79
N TYR A 185 13.75 -8.61 -6.46
CA TYR A 185 13.59 -7.48 -5.52
C TYR A 185 14.70 -6.44 -5.64
N VAL A 186 15.94 -6.88 -5.81
CA VAL A 186 17.12 -5.98 -5.94
C VAL A 186 17.18 -5.31 -7.31
N SER A 187 16.54 -5.90 -8.35
CA SER A 187 16.55 -5.37 -9.73
C SER A 187 15.35 -4.51 -10.10
N LEU A 188 14.41 -4.27 -9.18
CA LEU A 188 13.25 -3.38 -9.33
C LEU A 188 13.47 -2.01 -8.69
#